data_fad4c07256e1bbfc930cd7af69e7a9c7
#
_entry.id   fad4c07256e1bbfc930cd7af69e7a9c7
#
_cell.length_a   1.000
_cell.length_b   1.000
_cell.length_c   1.000
_cell.angle_alpha   90.00
_cell.angle_beta   90.00
_cell.angle_gamma   90.00
#
_symmetry.space_group_name_H-M   'P 1'
#
loop_
_entity.id
_entity.type
_entity.pdbx_description
1 polymer ?
#
loop_
_entity_poly.entity_id
_entity_poly.type
_entity_poly.pdbx_seq_one_letter_code
_entity_poly.pdbx_strand_id
1 'polypeptide(L)'
;TTVPSSVLANAETIGILRGLLIASWVAAGAYMWSERPESRLGLLLAGAGLVYALTSLMASADQLTYTAGRIALAVFLVYFAYVYLCFPGDRVVADLNRRFITGFALASVAVWPFVLAFSDRLPEGGALNACSNRCPPNALRVASVSDGISDSLDAIVGVVTTVGLLGTAALLVSNARSPARLRRRAVEPVVFAYAILVVAYLANAIGDLSGGALDAAQVAAATGAFLTPVAMLAGQARARSYASVAAGQLVTRGQAERMTRARLQEWLRDALGDPTLEVAFWDRLRLGFVDVDGNLIDWADASPGRAVTPVNNNGRPFAVIAHSASLQEATDVVDALAQTALMLLENARLVDELRASRARIVASADQERHRLERDLHDGAQQRLFLLQIKLQRLRRGLADEALVGEIEEIEADAAAALEELRVLAHGIFPTVLVESGVPEALRAFAVDAPIQVDVTDHWIGRCSPTIEAALYFCALEAIQNAAKHAGVGAHVKVDLDRDGDRVDLTIADDGVGFQPGGSFDGMGFVTMRDRIGAVGGELEVISEPAAGVTLHVSIAEAPLRPSTEVRESPQWRSV
;
A
#
# COMPACT_ATOMS: atom_id res chain seq x y z
N THR A 1 -43.20 19.00 24.07
CA THR A 1 -43.37 18.73 25.51
C THR A 1 -42.91 19.92 26.39
N THR A 2 -42.19 20.87 25.85
CA THR A 2 -41.76 22.09 26.56
C THR A 2 -42.67 23.31 26.32
N VAL A 3 -43.63 23.20 25.42
CA VAL A 3 -44.65 24.17 25.13
C VAL A 3 -45.91 23.74 25.85
N PRO A 4 -46.49 24.47 26.71
CA PRO A 4 -46.44 25.89 26.99
C PRO A 4 -45.83 26.25 28.37
N SER A 5 -44.62 25.74 28.71
CA SER A 5 -44.04 26.05 30.00
C SER A 5 -43.45 27.51 30.02
N SER A 6 -43.81 28.25 31.03
CA SER A 6 -43.22 29.56 31.30
C SER A 6 -41.95 29.49 32.16
N VAL A 7 -41.40 28.30 32.38
CA VAL A 7 -40.24 28.06 33.26
C VAL A 7 -38.95 28.43 32.57
N LEU A 8 -38.77 28.06 31.33
CA LEU A 8 -37.59 28.43 30.56
C LEU A 8 -37.78 29.75 29.79
N ALA A 9 -36.75 30.55 29.69
CA ALA A 9 -36.76 31.71 28.79
C ALA A 9 -36.91 31.23 27.34
N ASN A 10 -37.78 31.86 26.54
CA ASN A 10 -38.05 31.51 25.14
C ASN A 10 -38.49 30.03 24.94
N ALA A 11 -39.36 29.50 25.81
CA ALA A 11 -39.70 28.07 25.91
C ALA A 11 -40.12 27.42 24.59
N GLU A 12 -40.81 28.14 23.70
CA GLU A 12 -41.24 27.64 22.40
C GLU A 12 -40.08 27.42 21.46
N THR A 13 -39.23 28.43 21.29
CA THR A 13 -38.00 28.34 20.45
C THR A 13 -37.05 27.29 20.98
N ILE A 14 -36.79 27.27 22.30
CA ILE A 14 -35.92 26.29 22.93
C ILE A 14 -36.46 24.88 22.79
N GLY A 15 -37.79 24.70 22.87
CA GLY A 15 -38.43 23.38 22.69
C GLY A 15 -38.19 22.80 21.31
N ILE A 16 -38.33 23.62 20.26
CA ILE A 16 -38.04 23.21 18.87
C ILE A 16 -36.54 22.93 18.69
N LEU A 17 -35.68 23.80 19.14
CA LEU A 17 -34.22 23.65 19.03
C LEU A 17 -33.74 22.38 19.74
N ARG A 18 -34.22 22.08 20.93
CA ARG A 18 -33.91 20.84 21.67
C ARG A 18 -34.36 19.59 20.93
N GLY A 19 -35.60 19.62 20.40
CA GLY A 19 -36.13 18.49 19.61
C GLY A 19 -35.27 18.16 18.40
N LEU A 20 -34.88 19.18 17.63
CA LEU A 20 -33.99 19.04 16.48
C LEU A 20 -32.60 18.55 16.89
N LEU A 21 -32.10 19.04 18.01
CA LEU A 21 -30.79 18.68 18.55
C LEU A 21 -30.75 17.21 18.96
N ILE A 22 -31.72 16.76 19.75
CA ILE A 22 -31.86 15.37 20.17
C ILE A 22 -31.94 14.46 18.92
N ALA A 23 -32.81 14.82 17.97
CA ALA A 23 -32.98 14.05 16.74
C ALA A 23 -31.67 13.94 15.93
N SER A 24 -30.91 15.04 15.81
CA SER A 24 -29.64 15.05 15.07
C SER A 24 -28.58 14.12 15.71
N TRP A 25 -28.46 14.14 17.03
CA TRP A 25 -27.50 13.31 17.76
C TRP A 25 -27.87 11.83 17.70
N VAL A 26 -29.15 11.51 17.88
CA VAL A 26 -29.63 10.11 17.79
C VAL A 26 -29.50 9.60 16.36
N ALA A 27 -29.90 10.38 15.35
CA ALA A 27 -29.79 9.99 13.95
C ALA A 27 -28.34 9.79 13.51
N ALA A 28 -27.44 10.73 13.85
CA ALA A 28 -26.02 10.58 13.55
C ALA A 28 -25.40 9.39 14.28
N GLY A 29 -25.75 9.16 15.54
CA GLY A 29 -25.31 8.02 16.32
C GLY A 29 -25.78 6.68 15.73
N ALA A 30 -27.07 6.60 15.34
CA ALA A 30 -27.63 5.43 14.69
C ALA A 30 -26.98 5.14 13.33
N TYR A 31 -26.73 6.19 12.53
CA TYR A 31 -26.00 6.06 11.27
C TYR A 31 -24.57 5.55 11.49
N MET A 32 -23.81 6.14 12.42
CA MET A 32 -22.46 5.69 12.74
C MET A 32 -22.43 4.24 13.24
N TRP A 33 -23.42 3.86 14.01
CA TRP A 33 -23.56 2.47 14.50
C TRP A 33 -23.93 1.49 13.38
N SER A 34 -24.81 1.87 12.45
CA SER A 34 -25.15 1.02 11.30
C SER A 34 -23.96 0.78 10.37
N GLU A 35 -23.09 1.78 10.20
CA GLU A 35 -21.85 1.67 9.41
C GLU A 35 -20.76 0.85 10.11
N ARG A 36 -20.75 0.87 11.48
CA ARG A 36 -19.72 0.20 12.31
C ARG A 36 -20.34 -0.36 13.58
N PRO A 37 -21.00 -1.53 13.51
CA PRO A 37 -21.65 -2.13 14.68
C PRO A 37 -20.67 -2.51 15.80
N GLU A 38 -19.40 -2.74 15.47
CA GLU A 38 -18.35 -3.10 16.42
C GLU A 38 -17.85 -1.90 17.25
N SER A 39 -17.99 -0.67 16.72
CA SER A 39 -17.60 0.55 17.41
C SER A 39 -18.71 1.07 18.32
N ARG A 40 -18.36 1.36 19.57
CA ARG A 40 -19.31 1.93 20.54
C ARG A 40 -19.58 3.43 20.32
N LEU A 41 -18.83 4.09 19.44
CA LEU A 41 -18.93 5.54 19.22
C LEU A 41 -20.34 5.97 18.78
N GLY A 42 -20.97 5.21 17.87
CA GLY A 42 -22.35 5.47 17.45
C GLY A 42 -23.35 5.39 18.61
N LEU A 43 -23.21 4.37 19.47
CA LEU A 43 -24.04 4.21 20.67
C LEU A 43 -23.79 5.33 21.69
N LEU A 44 -22.52 5.76 21.86
CA LEU A 44 -22.17 6.87 22.75
C LEU A 44 -22.78 8.20 22.24
N LEU A 45 -22.75 8.42 20.94
CA LEU A 45 -23.33 9.61 20.33
C LEU A 45 -24.87 9.63 20.45
N ALA A 46 -25.54 8.53 20.15
CA ALA A 46 -26.98 8.39 20.34
C ALA A 46 -27.36 8.52 21.82
N GLY A 47 -26.57 7.93 22.72
CA GLY A 47 -26.72 8.05 24.16
C GLY A 47 -26.62 9.50 24.64
N ALA A 48 -25.73 10.30 24.07
CA ALA A 48 -25.65 11.73 24.40
C ALA A 48 -26.95 12.47 24.05
N GLY A 49 -27.56 12.18 22.90
CA GLY A 49 -28.86 12.70 22.53
C GLY A 49 -29.97 12.30 23.51
N LEU A 50 -29.98 11.04 23.97
CA LEU A 50 -30.95 10.54 24.95
C LEU A 50 -30.76 11.14 26.33
N VAL A 51 -29.52 11.26 26.81
CA VAL A 51 -29.20 11.92 28.10
C VAL A 51 -29.58 13.40 28.03
N TYR A 52 -29.33 14.06 26.89
CA TYR A 52 -29.77 15.44 26.69
C TYR A 52 -31.30 15.57 26.68
N ALA A 53 -32.03 14.58 26.17
CA ALA A 53 -33.50 14.57 26.22
C ALA A 53 -34.05 14.63 27.67
N LEU A 54 -33.34 14.01 28.62
CA LEU A 54 -33.72 14.07 30.05
C LEU A 54 -33.61 15.49 30.61
N THR A 55 -32.73 16.34 30.05
CA THR A 55 -32.67 17.74 30.46
C THR A 55 -33.95 18.53 30.16
N SER A 56 -34.85 18.00 29.27
CA SER A 56 -36.14 18.63 29.00
C SER A 56 -37.08 18.61 30.20
N LEU A 57 -36.85 17.77 31.20
CA LEU A 57 -37.58 17.74 32.46
C LEU A 57 -37.46 19.09 33.22
N MET A 58 -36.41 19.89 33.01
CA MET A 58 -36.27 21.21 33.61
C MET A 58 -37.27 22.25 33.09
N ALA A 59 -38.04 21.92 32.04
CA ALA A 59 -39.12 22.77 31.56
C ALA A 59 -40.44 22.62 32.37
N SER A 60 -40.46 21.66 33.30
CA SER A 60 -41.66 21.39 34.15
C SER A 60 -41.78 22.46 35.27
N ALA A 61 -43.01 22.82 35.60
CA ALA A 61 -43.34 23.63 36.76
C ALA A 61 -43.32 22.81 38.09
N ASP A 62 -43.32 21.47 38.00
CA ASP A 62 -43.18 20.61 39.16
C ASP A 62 -41.72 20.61 39.68
N GLN A 63 -41.55 20.86 40.99
CA GLN A 63 -40.25 21.03 41.62
C GLN A 63 -39.36 19.78 41.47
N LEU A 64 -39.94 18.58 41.66
CA LEU A 64 -39.15 17.34 41.60
C LEU A 64 -38.67 17.08 40.17
N THR A 65 -39.56 17.22 39.20
CA THR A 65 -39.28 17.04 37.78
C THR A 65 -38.24 18.04 37.28
N TYR A 66 -38.37 19.32 37.70
CA TYR A 66 -37.38 20.36 37.41
C TYR A 66 -36.01 20.00 37.98
N THR A 67 -35.96 19.62 39.27
CA THR A 67 -34.68 19.22 39.95
C THR A 67 -34.02 18.04 39.26
N ALA A 68 -34.82 17.04 38.86
CA ALA A 68 -34.31 15.89 38.09
C ALA A 68 -33.70 16.31 36.75
N GLY A 69 -34.32 17.26 36.04
CA GLY A 69 -33.79 17.83 34.80
C GLY A 69 -32.44 18.53 35.00
N ARG A 70 -32.26 19.25 36.13
CA ARG A 70 -30.99 19.91 36.48
C ARG A 70 -29.88 18.90 36.79
N ILE A 71 -30.20 17.83 37.49
CA ILE A 71 -29.27 16.71 37.72
C ILE A 71 -28.87 16.06 36.38
N ALA A 72 -29.85 15.83 35.50
CA ALA A 72 -29.59 15.28 34.17
C ALA A 72 -28.64 16.15 33.35
N LEU A 73 -28.71 17.49 33.50
CA LEU A 73 -27.79 18.42 32.84
C LEU A 73 -26.34 18.24 33.36
N ALA A 74 -26.15 18.10 34.65
CA ALA A 74 -24.82 17.87 35.22
C ALA A 74 -24.18 16.57 34.69
N VAL A 75 -24.97 15.48 34.63
CA VAL A 75 -24.55 14.21 34.06
C VAL A 75 -24.24 14.36 32.57
N PHE A 76 -25.09 15.09 31.83
CA PHE A 76 -24.88 15.35 30.41
C PHE A 76 -23.56 16.05 30.14
N LEU A 77 -23.18 17.07 30.88
CA LEU A 77 -21.95 17.81 30.66
C LEU A 77 -20.68 16.93 30.78
N VAL A 78 -20.65 16.05 31.76
CA VAL A 78 -19.55 15.08 31.92
C VAL A 78 -19.56 14.06 30.78
N TYR A 79 -20.73 13.51 30.47
CA TYR A 79 -20.90 12.56 29.38
C TYR A 79 -20.53 13.15 28.03
N PHE A 80 -20.92 14.40 27.78
CA PHE A 80 -20.63 15.14 26.59
C PHE A 80 -19.12 15.36 26.40
N ALA A 81 -18.40 15.80 27.46
CA ALA A 81 -16.96 15.90 27.45
C ALA A 81 -16.28 14.54 27.15
N TYR A 82 -16.80 13.44 27.70
CA TYR A 82 -16.34 12.09 27.41
C TYR A 82 -16.48 11.76 25.93
N VAL A 83 -17.64 12.00 25.30
CA VAL A 83 -17.90 11.72 23.87
C VAL A 83 -16.93 12.50 22.97
N TYR A 84 -16.65 13.75 23.29
CA TYR A 84 -15.69 14.55 22.53
C TYR A 84 -14.25 14.03 22.68
N LEU A 85 -13.85 13.64 23.86
CA LEU A 85 -12.49 13.20 24.12
C LEU A 85 -12.19 11.77 23.66
N CYS A 86 -13.21 10.94 23.48
CA CYS A 86 -13.01 9.63 22.84
C CYS A 86 -13.02 9.71 21.30
N PHE A 87 -13.57 10.76 20.67
CA PHE A 87 -13.58 10.89 19.22
C PHE A 87 -12.14 11.04 18.64
N PRO A 88 -11.79 10.35 17.51
CA PRO A 88 -12.62 9.56 16.59
C PRO A 88 -12.84 8.09 16.97
N GLY A 89 -12.27 7.62 18.08
CA GLY A 89 -12.43 6.27 18.60
C GLY A 89 -13.67 6.07 19.48
N ASP A 90 -13.72 4.96 20.19
CA ASP A 90 -14.82 4.58 21.08
C ASP A 90 -14.43 4.61 22.57
N ARG A 91 -13.17 4.92 22.89
CA ARG A 91 -12.60 4.99 24.25
C ARG A 91 -11.60 6.13 24.38
N VAL A 92 -11.44 6.62 25.60
CA VAL A 92 -10.40 7.61 25.91
C VAL A 92 -9.08 6.88 26.13
N VAL A 93 -8.19 6.91 25.14
CA VAL A 93 -6.90 6.19 25.16
C VAL A 93 -5.82 6.99 25.86
N ALA A 94 -5.73 8.31 25.64
CA ALA A 94 -4.69 9.15 26.21
C ALA A 94 -4.85 9.28 27.74
N ASP A 95 -3.79 9.00 28.49
CA ASP A 95 -3.80 9.07 29.96
C ASP A 95 -4.19 10.45 30.48
N LEU A 96 -3.75 11.51 29.83
CA LEU A 96 -4.11 12.90 30.19
C LEU A 96 -5.61 13.13 30.03
N ASN A 97 -6.20 12.70 28.92
CA ASN A 97 -7.64 12.82 28.67
C ASN A 97 -8.44 12.01 29.71
N ARG A 98 -7.98 10.80 30.04
CA ARG A 98 -8.62 9.93 31.04
C ARG A 98 -8.56 10.53 32.44
N ARG A 99 -7.40 11.05 32.86
CA ARG A 99 -7.24 11.73 34.17
C ARG A 99 -8.12 12.98 34.25
N PHE A 100 -8.16 13.76 33.19
CA PHE A 100 -8.98 14.96 33.12
C PHE A 100 -10.48 14.63 33.26
N ILE A 101 -11.03 13.70 32.44
CA ILE A 101 -12.45 13.36 32.50
C ILE A 101 -12.84 12.74 33.85
N THR A 102 -11.94 11.91 34.42
CA THR A 102 -12.16 11.35 35.77
C THR A 102 -12.17 12.45 36.83
N GLY A 103 -11.24 13.40 36.77
CA GLY A 103 -11.20 14.56 37.68
C GLY A 103 -12.44 15.44 37.55
N PHE A 104 -12.90 15.71 36.32
CA PHE A 104 -14.11 16.49 36.05
C PHE A 104 -15.36 15.78 36.60
N ALA A 105 -15.47 14.45 36.39
CA ALA A 105 -16.58 13.67 36.94
C ALA A 105 -16.58 13.66 38.47
N LEU A 106 -15.40 13.43 39.11
CA LEU A 106 -15.27 13.45 40.55
C LEU A 106 -15.59 14.81 41.16
N ALA A 107 -15.11 15.91 40.55
CA ALA A 107 -15.44 17.26 40.99
C ALA A 107 -16.96 17.54 40.92
N SER A 108 -17.60 17.11 39.82
CA SER A 108 -19.06 17.25 39.64
C SER A 108 -19.81 16.44 40.73
N VAL A 109 -19.44 15.17 40.90
CA VAL A 109 -20.05 14.30 41.93
C VAL A 109 -19.84 14.83 43.36
N ALA A 110 -18.68 15.43 43.64
CA ALA A 110 -18.38 15.99 44.95
C ALA A 110 -19.21 17.26 45.28
N VAL A 111 -19.45 18.14 44.29
CA VAL A 111 -20.11 19.44 44.54
C VAL A 111 -21.64 19.32 44.50
N TRP A 112 -22.20 18.54 43.57
CA TRP A 112 -23.65 18.48 43.35
C TRP A 112 -24.49 18.04 44.57
N PRO A 113 -24.08 17.11 45.48
CA PRO A 113 -24.82 16.79 46.68
C PRO A 113 -25.00 18.00 47.62
N PHE A 114 -23.99 18.86 47.72
CA PHE A 114 -24.10 20.08 48.55
C PHE A 114 -25.04 21.11 47.91
N VAL A 115 -24.99 21.26 46.58
CA VAL A 115 -25.93 22.14 45.84
C VAL A 115 -27.36 21.65 46.05
N LEU A 116 -27.61 20.36 45.90
CA LEU A 116 -28.94 19.77 46.11
C LEU A 116 -29.42 19.86 47.57
N ALA A 117 -28.54 19.78 48.56
CA ALA A 117 -28.92 19.87 49.96
C ALA A 117 -29.15 21.29 50.44
N PHE A 118 -28.44 22.29 49.91
CA PHE A 118 -28.35 23.61 50.50
C PHE A 118 -28.79 24.77 49.62
N SER A 119 -28.70 24.68 48.25
CA SER A 119 -29.10 25.74 47.37
C SER A 119 -30.61 25.79 47.15
N ASP A 120 -31.20 26.97 47.25
CA ASP A 120 -32.63 27.18 46.95
C ASP A 120 -32.88 27.19 45.45
N ARG A 121 -31.99 27.82 44.68
CA ARG A 121 -32.01 27.83 43.22
C ARG A 121 -30.89 26.92 42.69
N LEU A 122 -31.17 26.20 41.62
CA LEU A 122 -30.19 25.32 41.00
C LEU A 122 -29.48 26.05 39.84
N PRO A 123 -28.14 25.82 39.66
CA PRO A 123 -27.35 26.47 38.62
C PRO A 123 -27.94 26.29 37.22
N GLU A 124 -27.94 27.33 36.36
CA GLU A 124 -28.61 27.30 35.06
C GLU A 124 -27.86 26.52 33.97
N GLY A 125 -26.57 26.54 33.97
CA GLY A 125 -25.75 25.70 33.06
C GLY A 125 -25.70 26.17 31.60
N GLY A 126 -25.89 27.50 31.36
CA GLY A 126 -25.71 28.12 30.06
C GLY A 126 -27.01 28.52 29.35
N ALA A 127 -26.89 29.22 28.21
CA ALA A 127 -27.98 29.92 27.52
C ALA A 127 -29.19 29.05 27.16
N LEU A 128 -28.97 27.80 26.70
CA LEU A 128 -30.07 26.89 26.35
C LEU A 128 -30.87 26.39 27.57
N ASN A 129 -30.38 26.64 28.77
CA ASN A 129 -30.96 26.17 30.04
C ASN A 129 -31.31 27.36 30.96
N ALA A 130 -31.19 28.58 30.43
CA ALA A 130 -31.53 29.78 31.16
C ALA A 130 -32.99 29.79 31.61
N CYS A 131 -33.20 30.19 32.84
CA CYS A 131 -34.49 30.19 33.48
C CYS A 131 -35.16 31.54 33.29
N SER A 132 -36.48 31.49 33.21
CA SER A 132 -37.31 32.71 33.36
C SER A 132 -37.37 33.11 34.87
N ASN A 133 -37.88 34.30 35.18
CA ASN A 133 -38.08 34.76 36.57
C ASN A 133 -38.96 33.87 37.45
N ARG A 134 -39.45 32.72 36.97
CA ARG A 134 -40.39 31.82 37.66
C ARG A 134 -39.83 30.40 37.79
N CYS A 135 -38.54 30.23 38.04
CA CYS A 135 -37.96 28.90 38.23
C CYS A 135 -38.49 28.22 39.51
N PRO A 136 -38.82 26.93 39.43
CA PRO A 136 -39.18 26.16 40.63
C PRO A 136 -37.99 26.10 41.59
N PRO A 137 -38.26 26.15 42.92
CA PRO A 137 -37.18 25.93 43.89
C PRO A 137 -36.70 24.47 43.85
N ASN A 138 -35.54 24.23 44.45
CA ASN A 138 -34.94 22.91 44.57
C ASN A 138 -35.82 21.96 45.44
N ALA A 139 -36.34 20.88 44.89
CA ALA A 139 -37.16 19.91 45.58
C ALA A 139 -36.39 19.04 46.60
N LEU A 140 -35.09 18.95 46.53
CA LEU A 140 -34.25 18.11 47.38
C LEU A 140 -33.54 18.90 48.48
N ARG A 141 -33.87 20.17 48.66
CA ARG A 141 -33.24 20.99 49.72
C ARG A 141 -33.55 20.45 51.12
N VAL A 142 -32.51 20.22 51.89
CA VAL A 142 -32.60 19.69 53.26
C VAL A 142 -32.59 20.80 54.28
N ALA A 143 -31.80 21.87 54.07
CA ALA A 143 -31.69 22.95 55.01
C ALA A 143 -31.57 24.32 54.28
N SER A 144 -32.11 25.39 54.87
CA SER A 144 -31.89 26.74 54.39
C SER A 144 -30.56 27.27 54.92
N VAL A 145 -29.73 27.76 54.01
CA VAL A 145 -28.45 28.43 54.30
C VAL A 145 -28.56 29.89 53.97
N SER A 146 -27.60 30.69 54.41
CA SER A 146 -27.52 32.09 54.03
C SER A 146 -27.31 32.26 52.51
N ASP A 147 -27.84 33.33 51.94
CA ASP A 147 -27.72 33.61 50.49
C ASP A 147 -26.25 33.58 50.04
N GLY A 148 -25.31 34.06 50.85
CA GLY A 148 -23.88 34.01 50.53
C GLY A 148 -23.28 32.62 50.41
N ILE A 149 -23.83 31.61 51.11
CA ILE A 149 -23.42 30.22 50.97
C ILE A 149 -23.99 29.62 49.66
N SER A 150 -25.27 29.90 49.38
CA SER A 150 -25.89 29.48 48.11
C SER A 150 -25.17 30.06 46.91
N ASP A 151 -24.87 31.35 46.92
CA ASP A 151 -24.13 32.03 45.82
C ASP A 151 -22.72 31.46 45.67
N SER A 152 -22.08 31.10 46.78
CA SER A 152 -20.75 30.46 46.73
C SER A 152 -20.82 29.05 46.11
N LEU A 153 -21.85 28.27 46.39
CA LEU A 153 -22.06 26.93 45.77
C LEU A 153 -22.33 27.07 44.26
N ASP A 154 -23.15 28.05 43.85
CA ASP A 154 -23.41 28.32 42.45
C ASP A 154 -22.14 28.76 41.71
N ALA A 155 -21.31 29.62 42.32
CA ALA A 155 -20.02 30.00 41.77
C ALA A 155 -19.07 28.82 41.61
N ILE A 156 -19.03 27.88 42.58
CA ILE A 156 -18.20 26.66 42.53
C ILE A 156 -18.66 25.80 41.33
N VAL A 157 -19.97 25.59 41.16
CA VAL A 157 -20.50 24.80 40.00
C VAL A 157 -20.14 25.49 38.68
N GLY A 158 -20.24 26.82 38.62
CA GLY A 158 -19.84 27.65 37.47
C GLY A 158 -18.35 27.43 37.12
N VAL A 159 -17.48 27.46 38.13
CA VAL A 159 -16.05 27.22 37.96
C VAL A 159 -15.78 25.79 37.48
N VAL A 160 -16.38 24.78 38.11
CA VAL A 160 -16.21 23.37 37.72
C VAL A 160 -16.66 23.16 36.27
N THR A 161 -17.80 23.71 35.87
CA THR A 161 -18.35 23.62 34.51
C THR A 161 -17.43 24.32 33.51
N THR A 162 -16.98 25.54 33.82
CA THR A 162 -16.07 26.34 32.97
C THR A 162 -14.75 25.63 32.75
N VAL A 163 -14.14 25.11 33.83
CA VAL A 163 -12.88 24.32 33.76
C VAL A 163 -13.11 23.06 32.96
N GLY A 164 -14.24 22.38 33.13
CA GLY A 164 -14.61 21.20 32.35
C GLY A 164 -14.71 21.49 30.85
N LEU A 165 -15.37 22.57 30.47
CA LEU A 165 -15.53 22.96 29.06
C LEU A 165 -14.22 23.45 28.45
N LEU A 166 -13.49 24.35 29.11
CA LEU A 166 -12.21 24.87 28.61
C LEU A 166 -11.12 23.78 28.57
N GLY A 167 -11.10 22.92 29.56
CA GLY A 167 -10.17 21.78 29.59
C GLY A 167 -10.45 20.80 28.44
N THR A 168 -11.73 20.50 28.18
CA THR A 168 -12.12 19.68 27.01
C THR A 168 -11.69 20.37 25.70
N ALA A 169 -11.88 21.69 25.55
CA ALA A 169 -11.43 22.46 24.40
C ALA A 169 -9.91 22.37 24.21
N ALA A 170 -9.14 22.59 25.27
CA ALA A 170 -7.68 22.53 25.23
C ALA A 170 -7.18 21.14 24.81
N LEU A 171 -7.80 20.07 25.34
CA LEU A 171 -7.46 18.70 24.98
C LEU A 171 -7.86 18.36 23.52
N LEU A 172 -9.00 18.84 23.04
CA LEU A 172 -9.40 18.70 21.64
C LEU A 172 -8.42 19.42 20.70
N VAL A 173 -7.98 20.62 21.03
CA VAL A 173 -6.95 21.36 20.27
C VAL A 173 -5.62 20.61 20.30
N SER A 174 -5.23 20.05 21.44
CA SER A 174 -4.05 19.19 21.55
C SER A 174 -4.15 17.96 20.65
N ASN A 175 -5.31 17.28 20.64
CA ASN A 175 -5.59 16.14 19.78
C ASN A 175 -5.55 16.53 18.29
N ALA A 176 -6.04 17.73 17.93
CA ALA A 176 -5.98 18.26 16.56
C ALA A 176 -4.54 18.60 16.12
N ARG A 177 -3.61 18.82 17.04
CA ARG A 177 -2.18 19.01 16.77
C ARG A 177 -1.38 17.71 16.77
N SER A 178 -2.02 16.55 16.91
CA SER A 178 -1.37 15.25 16.86
C SER A 178 -0.56 15.08 15.56
N PRO A 179 0.63 14.46 15.60
CA PRO A 179 1.41 14.14 14.41
C PRO A 179 0.68 13.15 13.50
N ALA A 180 -0.21 12.30 14.05
CA ALA A 180 -1.03 11.38 13.29
C ALA A 180 -2.01 12.14 12.38
N ARG A 181 -1.71 12.19 11.08
CA ARG A 181 -2.49 12.95 10.07
C ARG A 181 -3.96 12.55 10.02
N LEU A 182 -4.24 11.26 10.21
CA LEU A 182 -5.61 10.73 10.26
C LEU A 182 -6.42 11.31 11.41
N ARG A 183 -5.87 11.27 12.63
CA ARG A 183 -6.54 11.80 13.83
C ARG A 183 -6.76 13.30 13.71
N ARG A 184 -5.75 14.04 13.26
CA ARG A 184 -5.86 15.50 13.07
C ARG A 184 -7.01 15.85 12.13
N ARG A 185 -7.11 15.20 10.96
CA ARG A 185 -8.18 15.46 9.97
C ARG A 185 -9.58 15.10 10.46
N ALA A 186 -9.68 14.07 11.30
CA ALA A 186 -10.94 13.70 11.93
C ALA A 186 -11.38 14.72 12.97
N VAL A 187 -10.47 15.20 13.83
CA VAL A 187 -10.79 16.05 14.99
C VAL A 187 -10.97 17.53 14.63
N GLU A 188 -10.27 18.07 13.61
CA GLU A 188 -10.35 19.48 13.20
C GLU A 188 -11.79 20.03 13.06
N PRO A 189 -12.75 19.36 12.38
CA PRO A 189 -14.12 19.90 12.29
C PRO A 189 -14.83 19.94 13.63
N VAL A 190 -14.52 18.99 14.51
CA VAL A 190 -15.13 18.87 15.85
C VAL A 190 -14.64 19.98 16.77
N VAL A 191 -13.33 20.35 16.68
CA VAL A 191 -12.78 21.49 17.40
C VAL A 191 -13.54 22.78 17.05
N PHE A 192 -13.83 22.98 15.78
CA PHE A 192 -14.56 24.17 15.32
C PHE A 192 -16.00 24.23 15.88
N ALA A 193 -16.75 23.11 15.79
CA ALA A 193 -18.09 23.02 16.34
C ALA A 193 -18.11 23.22 17.87
N TYR A 194 -17.13 22.64 18.58
CA TYR A 194 -16.99 22.80 20.03
C TYR A 194 -16.62 24.23 20.43
N ALA A 195 -15.77 24.92 19.67
CA ALA A 195 -15.41 26.31 19.93
C ALA A 195 -16.63 27.24 19.94
N ILE A 196 -17.60 27.03 19.03
CA ILE A 196 -18.85 27.78 18.99
C ILE A 196 -19.63 27.59 20.30
N LEU A 197 -19.70 26.36 20.82
CA LEU A 197 -20.37 26.06 22.09
C LEU A 197 -19.70 26.73 23.28
N VAL A 198 -18.36 26.68 23.34
CA VAL A 198 -17.61 27.33 24.44
C VAL A 198 -17.77 28.84 24.40
N VAL A 199 -17.70 29.45 23.21
CA VAL A 199 -17.90 30.91 23.09
C VAL A 199 -19.31 31.32 23.52
N ALA A 200 -20.35 30.60 23.09
CA ALA A 200 -21.73 30.87 23.49
C ALA A 200 -21.94 30.71 25.01
N TYR A 201 -21.31 29.68 25.61
CA TYR A 201 -21.35 29.47 27.06
C TYR A 201 -20.67 30.61 27.81
N LEU A 202 -19.45 30.99 27.41
CA LEU A 202 -18.69 32.07 28.06
C LEU A 202 -19.41 33.43 27.94
N ALA A 203 -19.97 33.72 26.75
CA ALA A 203 -20.75 34.95 26.55
C ALA A 203 -21.92 35.02 27.53
N ASN A 204 -22.65 33.93 27.75
CA ASN A 204 -23.74 33.88 28.71
C ASN A 204 -23.24 33.98 30.18
N ALA A 205 -22.11 33.30 30.50
CA ALA A 205 -21.60 33.25 31.86
C ALA A 205 -20.99 34.60 32.34
N ILE A 206 -20.42 35.41 31.42
CA ILE A 206 -19.74 36.67 31.75
C ILE A 206 -20.69 37.87 31.55
N GLY A 207 -21.62 37.78 30.57
CA GLY A 207 -22.35 38.94 30.06
C GLY A 207 -23.67 39.24 30.77
N ASP A 208 -24.15 38.37 31.69
CA ASP A 208 -25.51 38.44 32.27
C ASP A 208 -26.55 38.82 31.20
N LEU A 209 -26.56 37.98 30.14
CA LEU A 209 -27.26 38.26 28.91
C LEU A 209 -28.79 38.28 29.10
N SER A 210 -29.45 39.29 28.55
CA SER A 210 -30.92 39.43 28.55
C SER A 210 -31.42 39.85 27.17
N GLY A 211 -32.71 39.62 26.92
CA GLY A 211 -33.36 40.01 25.66
C GLY A 211 -32.66 39.41 24.42
N GLY A 212 -32.46 40.21 23.39
CA GLY A 212 -31.89 39.76 22.11
C GLY A 212 -30.46 39.21 22.17
N ALA A 213 -29.65 39.59 23.18
CA ALA A 213 -28.32 39.05 23.38
C ALA A 213 -28.38 37.61 23.91
N LEU A 214 -29.35 37.29 24.79
CA LEU A 214 -29.61 35.94 25.25
C LEU A 214 -30.13 35.09 24.10
N ASP A 215 -31.04 35.59 23.27
CA ASP A 215 -31.55 34.88 22.08
C ASP A 215 -30.41 34.53 21.13
N ALA A 216 -29.51 35.46 20.86
CA ALA A 216 -28.34 35.21 20.02
C ALA A 216 -27.40 34.12 20.59
N ALA A 217 -27.17 34.16 21.92
CA ALA A 217 -26.38 33.14 22.61
C ALA A 217 -27.05 31.75 22.58
N GLN A 218 -28.40 31.69 22.71
CA GLN A 218 -29.17 30.46 22.59
C GLN A 218 -29.07 29.85 21.19
N VAL A 219 -29.22 30.69 20.14
CA VAL A 219 -29.07 30.25 18.75
C VAL A 219 -27.63 29.77 18.47
N ALA A 220 -26.63 30.50 18.95
CA ALA A 220 -25.23 30.09 18.78
C ALA A 220 -24.93 28.76 19.48
N ALA A 221 -25.39 28.58 20.72
CA ALA A 221 -25.22 27.33 21.45
C ALA A 221 -25.93 26.15 20.76
N ALA A 222 -27.17 26.38 20.30
CA ALA A 222 -27.92 25.36 19.55
C ALA A 222 -27.23 25.01 18.23
N THR A 223 -26.71 25.99 17.50
CA THR A 223 -25.96 25.80 16.26
C THR A 223 -24.68 24.98 16.49
N GLY A 224 -23.87 25.33 17.50
CA GLY A 224 -22.68 24.56 17.86
C GLY A 224 -22.99 23.13 18.25
N ALA A 225 -24.03 22.92 19.06
CA ALA A 225 -24.48 21.59 19.46
C ALA A 225 -25.03 20.76 18.28
N PHE A 226 -25.74 21.39 17.33
CA PHE A 226 -26.24 20.74 16.10
C PHE A 226 -25.09 20.42 15.12
N LEU A 227 -24.11 21.31 14.99
CA LEU A 227 -22.95 21.09 14.14
C LEU A 227 -22.04 19.96 14.64
N THR A 228 -22.07 19.61 15.92
CA THR A 228 -21.22 18.58 16.51
C THR A 228 -21.37 17.21 15.83
N PRO A 229 -22.55 16.57 15.76
CA PRO A 229 -22.69 15.28 15.09
C PRO A 229 -22.34 15.36 13.59
N VAL A 230 -22.64 16.49 12.93
CA VAL A 230 -22.26 16.72 11.54
C VAL A 230 -20.73 16.83 11.39
N ALA A 231 -20.08 17.54 12.31
CA ALA A 231 -18.62 17.65 12.34
C ALA A 231 -17.94 16.31 12.60
N MET A 232 -18.50 15.46 13.46
CA MET A 232 -18.01 14.11 13.71
C MET A 232 -18.15 13.23 12.47
N LEU A 233 -19.29 13.25 11.78
CA LEU A 233 -19.49 12.54 10.52
C LEU A 233 -18.53 13.03 9.43
N ALA A 234 -18.41 14.35 9.27
CA ALA A 234 -17.49 14.97 8.32
C ALA A 234 -16.02 14.63 8.62
N GLY A 235 -15.65 14.60 9.90
CA GLY A 235 -14.32 14.22 10.35
C GLY A 235 -13.97 12.77 9.99
N GLN A 236 -14.90 11.83 10.23
CA GLN A 236 -14.73 10.44 9.82
C GLN A 236 -14.65 10.28 8.30
N ALA A 237 -15.52 10.96 7.54
CA ALA A 237 -15.50 10.93 6.08
C ALA A 237 -14.16 11.45 5.53
N ARG A 238 -13.62 12.56 6.10
CA ARG A 238 -12.29 13.10 5.74
C ARG A 238 -11.16 12.12 6.03
N ALA A 239 -11.20 11.45 7.17
CA ALA A 239 -10.19 10.45 7.52
C ALA A 239 -10.22 9.25 6.55
N ARG A 240 -11.42 8.75 6.19
CA ARG A 240 -11.61 7.67 5.20
C ARG A 240 -11.13 8.07 3.80
N SER A 241 -11.49 9.27 3.33
CA SER A 241 -11.06 9.79 2.03
C SER A 241 -9.53 9.89 1.96
N TYR A 242 -8.89 10.35 3.04
CA TYR A 242 -7.44 10.39 3.10
C TYR A 242 -6.82 9.00 2.99
N ALA A 243 -7.38 8.03 3.69
CA ALA A 243 -6.89 6.64 3.65
C ALA A 243 -7.01 6.03 2.25
N SER A 244 -8.13 6.24 1.55
CA SER A 244 -8.33 5.73 0.18
C SER A 244 -7.36 6.37 -0.82
N VAL A 245 -7.11 7.68 -0.72
CA VAL A 245 -6.11 8.37 -1.54
C VAL A 245 -4.70 7.86 -1.24
N ALA A 246 -4.35 7.66 0.02
CA ALA A 246 -3.07 7.10 0.41
C ALA A 246 -2.86 5.68 -0.13
N ALA A 247 -3.89 4.81 -0.05
CA ALA A 247 -3.86 3.48 -0.64
C ALA A 247 -3.68 3.51 -2.17
N GLY A 248 -4.40 4.40 -2.87
CA GLY A 248 -4.25 4.61 -4.32
C GLY A 248 -2.82 5.05 -4.71
N GLN A 249 -2.23 5.96 -3.95
CA GLN A 249 -0.84 6.40 -4.16
C GLN A 249 0.17 5.26 -3.94
N LEU A 250 -0.09 4.37 -2.98
CA LEU A 250 0.74 3.18 -2.76
C LEU A 250 0.73 2.27 -3.98
N VAL A 251 -0.46 1.99 -4.53
CA VAL A 251 -0.59 1.13 -5.72
C VAL A 251 0.16 1.73 -6.90
N THR A 252 -0.01 3.03 -7.17
CA THR A 252 0.64 3.71 -8.29
C THR A 252 2.18 3.71 -8.13
N ARG A 253 2.70 4.01 -6.94
CA ARG A 253 4.14 3.98 -6.68
C ARG A 253 4.72 2.57 -6.70
N GLY A 254 3.97 1.58 -6.18
CA GLY A 254 4.38 0.17 -6.19
C GLY A 254 4.46 -0.44 -7.58
N GLN A 255 3.74 0.13 -8.57
CA GLN A 255 3.85 -0.24 -9.98
C GLN A 255 5.07 0.41 -10.67
N ALA A 256 5.43 1.64 -10.25
CA ALA A 256 6.54 2.38 -10.84
C ALA A 256 7.92 1.97 -10.29
N GLU A 257 7.98 1.51 -9.04
CA GLU A 257 9.23 1.18 -8.36
C GLU A 257 9.14 -0.18 -7.67
N ARG A 258 10.26 -0.92 -7.63
CA ARG A 258 10.33 -2.21 -6.92
C ARG A 258 10.05 -2.02 -5.43
N MET A 259 8.91 -2.58 -4.96
CA MET A 259 8.51 -2.48 -3.56
C MET A 259 9.37 -3.40 -2.69
N THR A 260 10.17 -2.82 -1.78
CA THR A 260 10.94 -3.53 -0.77
C THR A 260 10.31 -3.39 0.61
N ARG A 261 10.68 -4.27 1.57
CA ARG A 261 10.20 -4.20 2.97
C ARG A 261 10.51 -2.84 3.62
N ALA A 262 11.71 -2.31 3.42
CA ALA A 262 12.13 -1.03 3.96
C ALA A 262 11.32 0.15 3.38
N ARG A 263 11.14 0.19 2.05
CA ARG A 263 10.32 1.22 1.38
C ARG A 263 8.87 1.18 1.81
N LEU A 264 8.31 -0.02 2.00
CA LEU A 264 6.97 -0.18 2.52
C LEU A 264 6.81 0.43 3.91
N GLN A 265 7.75 0.15 4.82
CA GLN A 265 7.74 0.73 6.17
C GLN A 265 7.83 2.25 6.14
N GLU A 266 8.75 2.81 5.34
CA GLU A 266 8.89 4.25 5.17
C GLU A 266 7.60 4.89 4.63
N TRP A 267 6.99 4.26 3.63
CA TRP A 267 5.75 4.73 3.07
C TRP A 267 4.59 4.69 4.09
N LEU A 268 4.47 3.61 4.87
CA LEU A 268 3.45 3.51 5.92
C LEU A 268 3.67 4.57 7.02
N ARG A 269 4.92 4.87 7.39
CA ARG A 269 5.26 5.97 8.29
C ARG A 269 4.75 7.31 7.78
N ASP A 270 4.98 7.60 6.51
CA ASP A 270 4.54 8.87 5.90
C ASP A 270 3.02 8.92 5.72
N ALA A 271 2.39 7.86 5.23
CA ALA A 271 0.95 7.77 5.02
C ALA A 271 0.15 7.92 6.32
N LEU A 272 0.59 7.26 7.40
CA LEU A 272 -0.07 7.31 8.71
C LEU A 272 0.40 8.50 9.55
N GLY A 273 1.52 9.15 9.18
CA GLY A 273 2.12 10.25 9.92
C GLY A 273 2.71 9.79 11.26
N ASP A 274 3.17 8.53 11.34
CA ASP A 274 3.79 7.96 12.53
C ASP A 274 5.25 7.60 12.26
N PRO A 275 6.21 8.45 12.63
CA PRO A 275 7.63 8.16 12.42
C PRO A 275 8.14 6.97 13.25
N THR A 276 7.40 6.57 14.28
CA THR A 276 7.76 5.44 15.15
C THR A 276 7.22 4.10 14.66
N LEU A 277 6.47 4.08 13.54
CA LEU A 277 5.89 2.88 12.98
C LEU A 277 6.98 1.90 12.54
N GLU A 278 6.82 0.65 12.94
CA GLU A 278 7.69 -0.47 12.56
C GLU A 278 6.85 -1.61 12.01
N VAL A 279 7.38 -2.28 10.99
CA VAL A 279 6.75 -3.44 10.36
C VAL A 279 7.66 -4.64 10.53
N ALA A 280 7.14 -5.72 11.09
CA ALA A 280 7.84 -7.00 11.14
C ALA A 280 7.08 -8.04 10.32
N PHE A 281 7.82 -8.88 9.60
CA PHE A 281 7.30 -9.88 8.67
C PHE A 281 7.48 -11.27 9.24
N TRP A 282 6.50 -12.15 9.04
CA TRP A 282 6.59 -13.53 9.48
C TRP A 282 7.65 -14.30 8.70
N ASP A 283 8.64 -14.84 9.40
CA ASP A 283 9.65 -15.75 8.84
C ASP A 283 9.29 -17.20 9.18
N ARG A 284 9.00 -17.98 8.14
CA ARG A 284 8.61 -19.40 8.28
C ARG A 284 9.75 -20.29 8.76
N LEU A 285 11.00 -19.95 8.48
CA LEU A 285 12.16 -20.72 8.87
C LEU A 285 12.49 -20.49 10.35
N ARG A 286 12.33 -19.26 10.80
CA ARG A 286 12.63 -18.86 12.20
C ARG A 286 11.41 -18.96 13.10
N LEU A 287 10.21 -19.23 12.56
CA LEU A 287 8.93 -19.30 13.27
C LEU A 287 8.69 -18.05 14.14
N GLY A 288 9.06 -16.87 13.65
CA GLY A 288 8.98 -15.60 14.36
C GLY A 288 8.86 -14.41 13.43
N PHE A 289 8.63 -13.24 14.00
CA PHE A 289 8.60 -12.00 13.23
C PHE A 289 10.00 -11.39 13.13
N VAL A 290 10.37 -10.94 11.92
CA VAL A 290 11.64 -10.27 11.64
C VAL A 290 11.39 -8.86 11.13
N ASP A 291 12.24 -7.91 11.51
CA ASP A 291 12.21 -6.53 11.01
C ASP A 291 12.61 -6.43 9.53
N VAL A 292 12.71 -5.21 9.05
CA VAL A 292 13.13 -4.93 7.67
C VAL A 292 14.58 -5.35 7.39
N ASP A 293 15.41 -5.42 8.44
CA ASP A 293 16.83 -5.79 8.40
C ASP A 293 17.05 -7.29 8.64
N GLY A 294 15.99 -8.05 8.97
CA GLY A 294 16.02 -9.50 9.19
C GLY A 294 16.30 -9.93 10.63
N ASN A 295 16.26 -9.02 11.61
CA ASN A 295 16.42 -9.34 13.02
C ASN A 295 15.10 -9.82 13.61
N LEU A 296 15.14 -10.85 14.49
CA LEU A 296 13.98 -11.32 15.22
C LEU A 296 13.50 -10.26 16.22
N ILE A 297 12.21 -9.99 16.20
CA ILE A 297 11.55 -9.06 17.13
C ILE A 297 10.54 -9.83 17.98
N ASP A 298 10.60 -9.66 19.29
CA ASP A 298 9.56 -10.08 20.22
C ASP A 298 8.69 -8.87 20.58
N TRP A 299 7.43 -8.90 20.16
CA TRP A 299 6.44 -7.84 20.43
C TRP A 299 5.68 -8.03 21.74
N ALA A 300 6.01 -9.07 22.53
CA ALA A 300 5.35 -9.32 23.82
C ALA A 300 5.55 -8.16 24.82
N ASP A 301 6.62 -7.37 24.65
CA ASP A 301 6.96 -6.20 25.45
C ASP A 301 6.75 -4.88 24.69
N ALA A 302 5.60 -4.69 24.06
CA ALA A 302 5.29 -3.40 23.44
C ALA A 302 5.38 -2.29 24.48
N SER A 303 6.28 -1.33 24.26
CA SER A 303 6.50 -0.19 25.16
C SER A 303 5.19 0.56 25.45
N PRO A 304 5.00 1.10 26.65
CA PRO A 304 3.81 1.88 27.00
C PRO A 304 3.56 2.98 25.94
N GLY A 305 2.35 3.01 25.37
CA GLY A 305 1.99 3.99 24.33
C GLY A 305 2.11 3.49 22.89
N ARG A 306 2.52 2.25 22.65
CA ARG A 306 2.49 1.57 21.33
C ARG A 306 1.35 0.55 21.27
N ALA A 307 0.77 0.40 20.10
CA ALA A 307 -0.20 -0.64 19.77
C ALA A 307 0.36 -1.52 18.66
N VAL A 308 -0.08 -2.77 18.64
CA VAL A 308 0.37 -3.78 17.69
C VAL A 308 -0.84 -4.29 16.92
N THR A 309 -0.81 -4.15 15.59
CA THR A 309 -1.86 -4.64 14.69
C THR A 309 -1.32 -5.83 13.90
N PRO A 310 -1.86 -7.05 14.10
CA PRO A 310 -1.50 -8.21 13.32
C PRO A 310 -2.14 -8.14 11.93
N VAL A 311 -1.35 -8.41 10.89
CA VAL A 311 -1.80 -8.48 9.49
C VAL A 311 -1.75 -9.93 9.04
N ASN A 312 -2.91 -10.49 8.76
CA ASN A 312 -3.05 -11.88 8.35
C ASN A 312 -3.36 -11.97 6.84
N ASN A 313 -2.78 -12.99 6.18
CA ASN A 313 -3.11 -13.36 4.80
C ASN A 313 -3.78 -14.74 4.80
N ASN A 314 -5.06 -14.81 4.42
CA ASN A 314 -5.85 -16.05 4.42
C ASN A 314 -5.77 -16.84 5.75
N GLY A 315 -5.86 -16.14 6.89
CA GLY A 315 -5.83 -16.73 8.23
C GLY A 315 -4.44 -17.14 8.73
N ARG A 316 -3.37 -16.85 7.97
CA ARG A 316 -1.98 -17.09 8.38
C ARG A 316 -1.30 -15.77 8.76
N PRO A 317 -0.45 -15.76 9.80
CA PRO A 317 0.30 -14.57 10.15
C PRO A 317 1.23 -14.19 8.99
N PHE A 318 1.19 -12.93 8.59
CA PHE A 318 2.02 -12.41 7.51
C PHE A 318 2.96 -11.32 8.00
N ALA A 319 2.42 -10.33 8.70
CA ALA A 319 3.17 -9.23 9.26
C ALA A 319 2.51 -8.72 10.54
N VAL A 320 3.26 -7.92 11.28
CA VAL A 320 2.78 -7.18 12.44
C VAL A 320 3.24 -5.74 12.28
N ILE A 321 2.32 -4.80 12.52
CA ILE A 321 2.61 -3.37 12.50
C ILE A 321 2.54 -2.85 13.91
N ALA A 322 3.67 -2.37 14.44
CA ALA A 322 3.73 -1.64 15.68
C ALA A 322 3.65 -0.14 15.39
N HIS A 323 2.70 0.54 15.99
CA HIS A 323 2.41 1.94 15.75
C HIS A 323 2.03 2.67 17.04
N SER A 324 1.93 3.98 17.00
CA SER A 324 1.44 4.78 18.13
C SER A 324 0.03 4.33 18.54
N ALA A 325 -0.22 4.23 19.85
CA ALA A 325 -1.55 3.92 20.38
C ALA A 325 -2.64 4.92 19.90
N SER A 326 -2.24 6.12 19.49
CA SER A 326 -3.17 7.09 18.89
C SER A 326 -3.79 6.64 17.55
N LEU A 327 -3.17 5.69 16.84
CA LEU A 327 -3.70 5.09 15.61
C LEU A 327 -4.60 3.89 15.87
N GLN A 328 -4.65 3.38 17.11
CA GLN A 328 -5.52 2.26 17.50
C GLN A 328 -7.01 2.60 17.30
N GLU A 329 -7.35 3.89 17.35
CA GLU A 329 -8.70 4.39 17.07
C GLU A 329 -9.09 4.33 15.58
N ALA A 330 -8.10 4.14 14.69
CA ALA A 330 -8.27 4.05 13.24
C ALA A 330 -7.84 2.69 12.68
N THR A 331 -8.04 1.62 13.45
CA THR A 331 -7.59 0.24 13.12
C THR A 331 -8.02 -0.17 11.72
N ASP A 332 -9.26 0.12 11.29
CA ASP A 332 -9.73 -0.23 9.95
C ASP A 332 -8.91 0.43 8.82
N VAL A 333 -8.41 1.65 9.06
CA VAL A 333 -7.57 2.34 8.09
C VAL A 333 -6.18 1.75 8.06
N VAL A 334 -5.62 1.45 9.24
CA VAL A 334 -4.33 0.76 9.37
C VAL A 334 -4.41 -0.60 8.69
N ASP A 335 -5.48 -1.36 8.94
CA ASP A 335 -5.72 -2.67 8.33
C ASP A 335 -5.87 -2.58 6.81
N ALA A 336 -6.66 -1.63 6.30
CA ALA A 336 -6.85 -1.45 4.86
C ALA A 336 -5.55 -1.08 4.13
N LEU A 337 -4.74 -0.18 4.71
CA LEU A 337 -3.43 0.17 4.18
C LEU A 337 -2.45 -1.00 4.27
N ALA A 338 -2.47 -1.74 5.38
CA ALA A 338 -1.67 -2.92 5.58
C ALA A 338 -1.99 -4.04 4.58
N GLN A 339 -3.28 -4.31 4.33
CA GLN A 339 -3.72 -5.30 3.33
C GLN A 339 -3.29 -4.90 1.91
N THR A 340 -3.43 -3.62 1.56
CA THR A 340 -2.98 -3.11 0.25
C THR A 340 -1.47 -3.27 0.09
N ALA A 341 -0.72 -2.90 1.12
CA ALA A 341 0.73 -3.03 1.18
C ALA A 341 1.21 -4.48 1.04
N LEU A 342 0.51 -5.38 1.73
CA LEU A 342 0.73 -6.82 1.66
C LEU A 342 0.57 -7.36 0.24
N MET A 343 -0.54 -7.01 -0.42
CA MET A 343 -0.83 -7.45 -1.79
C MET A 343 0.27 -7.01 -2.75
N LEU A 344 0.81 -5.80 -2.60
CA LEU A 344 1.90 -5.29 -3.44
C LEU A 344 3.22 -6.03 -3.22
N LEU A 345 3.57 -6.34 -1.97
CA LEU A 345 4.78 -7.13 -1.67
C LEU A 345 4.68 -8.56 -2.20
N GLU A 346 3.53 -9.21 -2.03
CA GLU A 346 3.32 -10.58 -2.52
C GLU A 346 3.36 -10.63 -4.05
N ASN A 347 2.74 -9.64 -4.74
CA ASN A 347 2.82 -9.52 -6.19
C ASN A 347 4.26 -9.32 -6.67
N ALA A 348 5.03 -8.44 -6.03
CA ALA A 348 6.44 -8.22 -6.37
C ALA A 348 7.25 -9.51 -6.21
N ARG A 349 7.03 -10.26 -5.13
CA ARG A 349 7.68 -11.55 -4.89
C ARG A 349 7.32 -12.59 -5.95
N LEU A 350 6.04 -12.73 -6.29
CA LEU A 350 5.57 -13.68 -7.30
C LEU A 350 6.16 -13.38 -8.68
N VAL A 351 6.27 -12.09 -9.05
CA VAL A 351 6.91 -11.68 -10.31
C VAL A 351 8.40 -12.07 -10.31
N ASP A 352 9.12 -11.85 -9.20
CA ASP A 352 10.53 -12.22 -9.11
C ASP A 352 10.73 -13.76 -9.13
N GLU A 353 9.87 -14.52 -8.46
CA GLU A 353 9.90 -16.00 -8.51
C GLU A 353 9.62 -16.52 -9.93
N LEU A 354 8.68 -15.89 -10.64
CA LEU A 354 8.35 -16.23 -12.03
C LEU A 354 9.54 -15.96 -12.96
N ARG A 355 10.18 -14.79 -12.84
CA ARG A 355 11.39 -14.43 -13.62
C ARG A 355 12.52 -15.41 -13.35
N ALA A 356 12.80 -15.73 -12.10
CA ALA A 356 13.82 -16.69 -11.73
C ALA A 356 13.51 -18.12 -12.24
N SER A 357 12.24 -18.53 -12.25
CA SER A 357 11.80 -19.80 -12.80
C SER A 357 12.00 -19.86 -14.32
N ARG A 358 11.60 -18.80 -15.05
CA ARG A 358 11.83 -18.71 -16.49
C ARG A 358 13.30 -18.76 -16.86
N ALA A 359 14.15 -18.00 -16.15
CA ALA A 359 15.59 -18.03 -16.37
C ALA A 359 16.18 -19.43 -16.17
N ARG A 360 15.74 -20.19 -15.16
CA ARG A 360 16.18 -21.57 -14.93
C ARG A 360 15.75 -22.53 -16.06
N ILE A 361 14.52 -22.39 -16.56
CA ILE A 361 14.03 -23.21 -17.67
C ILE A 361 14.85 -22.96 -18.94
N VAL A 362 15.12 -21.69 -19.27
CA VAL A 362 15.95 -21.32 -20.43
C VAL A 362 17.37 -21.89 -20.30
N ALA A 363 18.00 -21.69 -19.13
CA ALA A 363 19.34 -22.22 -18.88
C ALA A 363 19.40 -23.75 -18.96
N SER A 364 18.38 -24.46 -18.47
CA SER A 364 18.30 -25.92 -18.57
C SER A 364 18.12 -26.39 -20.01
N ALA A 365 17.30 -25.70 -20.81
CA ALA A 365 17.12 -25.99 -22.22
C ALA A 365 18.42 -25.81 -23.04
N ASP A 366 19.14 -24.70 -22.77
CA ASP A 366 20.42 -24.44 -23.41
C ASP A 366 21.49 -25.49 -23.01
N GLN A 367 21.52 -25.92 -21.75
CA GLN A 367 22.42 -26.96 -21.29
C GLN A 367 22.15 -28.33 -21.97
N GLU A 368 20.87 -28.71 -22.12
CA GLU A 368 20.50 -29.96 -22.81
C GLU A 368 20.82 -29.88 -24.30
N ARG A 369 20.63 -28.70 -24.92
CA ARG A 369 21.02 -28.45 -26.31
C ARG A 369 22.52 -28.66 -26.53
N HIS A 370 23.36 -28.11 -25.64
CA HIS A 370 24.83 -28.31 -25.68
C HIS A 370 25.24 -29.78 -25.48
N ARG A 371 24.49 -30.53 -24.68
CA ARG A 371 24.74 -31.93 -24.49
C ARG A 371 24.44 -32.74 -25.75
N LEU A 372 23.27 -32.47 -26.37
CA LEU A 372 22.87 -33.13 -27.63
C LEU A 372 23.87 -32.85 -28.77
N GLU A 373 24.40 -31.62 -28.84
CA GLU A 373 25.44 -31.23 -29.79
C GLU A 373 26.69 -32.11 -29.65
N ARG A 374 27.24 -32.21 -28.43
CA ARG A 374 28.42 -33.02 -28.19
C ARG A 374 28.16 -34.49 -28.52
N ASP A 375 27.01 -35.03 -28.14
CA ASP A 375 26.64 -36.41 -28.41
C ASP A 375 26.49 -36.68 -29.93
N LEU A 376 25.98 -35.72 -30.70
CA LEU A 376 25.88 -35.76 -32.15
C LEU A 376 27.25 -35.64 -32.81
N HIS A 377 28.08 -34.67 -32.38
CA HIS A 377 29.41 -34.45 -32.93
C HIS A 377 30.34 -35.65 -32.65
N ASP A 378 30.44 -36.07 -31.40
CA ASP A 378 31.40 -37.12 -31.01
C ASP A 378 30.88 -38.55 -31.32
N GLY A 379 29.57 -38.74 -31.34
CA GLY A 379 28.98 -40.06 -31.55
C GLY A 379 28.61 -40.37 -33.00
N ALA A 380 27.70 -39.60 -33.58
CA ALA A 380 27.12 -39.89 -34.89
C ALA A 380 28.07 -39.55 -36.06
N GLN A 381 28.69 -38.33 -36.00
CA GLN A 381 29.61 -37.92 -37.06
C GLN A 381 30.83 -38.83 -37.17
N GLN A 382 31.46 -39.19 -36.04
CA GLN A 382 32.60 -40.10 -36.07
C GLN A 382 32.26 -41.51 -36.63
N ARG A 383 31.08 -42.04 -36.32
CA ARG A 383 30.62 -43.35 -36.84
C ARG A 383 30.38 -43.31 -38.34
N LEU A 384 29.75 -42.24 -38.86
CA LEU A 384 29.52 -42.05 -40.29
C LEU A 384 30.84 -41.89 -41.04
N PHE A 385 31.80 -41.11 -40.50
CA PHE A 385 33.13 -40.95 -41.09
C PHE A 385 33.90 -42.28 -41.17
N LEU A 386 33.85 -43.09 -40.09
CA LEU A 386 34.43 -44.42 -40.10
C LEU A 386 33.74 -45.37 -41.10
N LEU A 387 32.42 -45.21 -41.30
CA LEU A 387 31.68 -45.97 -42.29
C LEU A 387 32.14 -45.63 -43.73
N GLN A 388 32.31 -44.34 -44.05
CA GLN A 388 32.84 -43.88 -45.34
C GLN A 388 34.26 -44.47 -45.61
N ILE A 389 35.15 -44.45 -44.63
CA ILE A 389 36.48 -45.05 -44.78
C ILE A 389 36.42 -46.56 -45.06
N LYS A 390 35.49 -47.27 -44.41
CA LYS A 390 35.29 -48.73 -44.65
C LYS A 390 34.75 -49.00 -46.04
N LEU A 391 33.77 -48.20 -46.52
CA LEU A 391 33.20 -48.29 -47.85
C LEU A 391 34.27 -48.04 -48.92
N GLN A 392 35.07 -46.97 -48.79
CA GLN A 392 36.18 -46.69 -49.69
C GLN A 392 37.23 -47.81 -49.77
N ARG A 393 37.52 -48.47 -48.61
CA ARG A 393 38.40 -49.64 -48.61
C ARG A 393 37.81 -50.83 -49.32
N LEU A 394 36.53 -51.11 -49.16
CA LEU A 394 35.80 -52.20 -49.87
C LEU A 394 35.81 -51.92 -51.37
N ARG A 395 35.49 -50.71 -51.81
CA ARG A 395 35.49 -50.39 -53.23
C ARG A 395 36.82 -50.62 -53.93
N ARG A 396 37.95 -50.30 -53.25
CA ARG A 396 39.32 -50.50 -53.81
C ARG A 396 39.68 -51.96 -53.96
N GLY A 397 39.00 -52.90 -53.28
CA GLY A 397 39.28 -54.34 -53.32
C GLY A 397 38.39 -55.14 -54.27
N LEU A 398 37.40 -54.52 -54.91
CA LEU A 398 36.43 -55.16 -55.81
C LEU A 398 36.82 -55.01 -57.26
N ALA A 399 36.65 -56.11 -58.04
CA ALA A 399 36.89 -56.19 -59.48
C ALA A 399 35.58 -56.19 -60.29
N ASP A 400 34.42 -56.29 -59.66
CA ASP A 400 33.10 -56.34 -60.28
C ASP A 400 32.50 -54.93 -60.39
N GLU A 401 32.31 -54.43 -61.63
CA GLU A 401 31.82 -53.09 -61.92
C GLU A 401 30.41 -52.82 -61.38
N ALA A 402 29.53 -53.86 -61.34
CA ALA A 402 28.18 -53.71 -60.82
C ALA A 402 28.19 -53.47 -59.29
N LEU A 403 29.02 -54.19 -58.54
CA LEU A 403 29.20 -54.03 -57.08
C LEU A 403 29.94 -52.74 -56.74
N VAL A 404 30.83 -52.24 -57.59
CA VAL A 404 31.48 -50.91 -57.44
C VAL A 404 30.46 -49.80 -57.50
N GLY A 405 29.49 -49.89 -58.46
CA GLY A 405 28.42 -48.89 -58.60
C GLY A 405 27.48 -48.83 -57.36
N GLU A 406 27.09 -50.00 -56.82
CA GLU A 406 26.27 -50.05 -55.59
C GLU A 406 27.00 -49.44 -54.37
N ILE A 407 28.32 -49.67 -54.24
CA ILE A 407 29.09 -49.05 -53.16
C ILE A 407 29.24 -47.54 -53.34
N GLU A 408 29.38 -47.02 -54.55
CA GLU A 408 29.43 -45.57 -54.83
C GLU A 408 28.12 -44.90 -54.44
N GLU A 409 26.97 -45.53 -54.66
CA GLU A 409 25.68 -45.02 -54.24
C GLU A 409 25.56 -44.97 -52.71
N ILE A 410 25.99 -46.00 -51.98
CA ILE A 410 26.03 -46.04 -50.50
C ILE A 410 27.03 -45.02 -49.96
N GLU A 411 28.19 -44.79 -50.59
CA GLU A 411 29.15 -43.74 -50.23
C GLU A 411 28.53 -42.33 -50.36
N ALA A 412 27.77 -42.11 -51.41
CA ALA A 412 27.07 -40.82 -51.63
C ALA A 412 25.98 -40.59 -50.56
N ASP A 413 25.20 -41.62 -50.25
CA ASP A 413 24.18 -41.57 -49.19
C ASP A 413 24.78 -41.31 -47.82
N ALA A 414 25.91 -41.95 -47.48
CA ALA A 414 26.62 -41.74 -46.24
C ALA A 414 27.23 -40.31 -46.14
N ALA A 415 27.69 -39.76 -47.29
CA ALA A 415 28.18 -38.38 -47.37
C ALA A 415 27.06 -37.37 -47.17
N ALA A 416 25.91 -37.58 -47.80
CA ALA A 416 24.74 -36.74 -47.63
C ALA A 416 24.25 -36.74 -46.16
N ALA A 417 24.14 -37.91 -45.53
CA ALA A 417 23.74 -38.05 -44.14
C ALA A 417 24.72 -37.36 -43.17
N LEU A 418 26.03 -37.39 -43.48
CA LEU A 418 27.06 -36.70 -42.68
C LEU A 418 26.92 -35.19 -42.80
N GLU A 419 26.61 -34.66 -43.99
CA GLU A 419 26.40 -33.25 -44.22
C GLU A 419 25.09 -32.76 -43.59
N GLU A 420 24.01 -33.50 -43.68
CA GLU A 420 22.76 -33.23 -42.95
C GLU A 420 23.00 -33.13 -41.42
N LEU A 421 23.76 -34.06 -40.86
CA LEU A 421 24.14 -34.05 -39.45
C LEU A 421 25.04 -32.85 -39.07
N ARG A 422 25.93 -32.43 -40.00
CA ARG A 422 26.73 -31.22 -39.78
C ARG A 422 25.87 -29.96 -39.77
N VAL A 423 24.95 -29.82 -40.70
CA VAL A 423 24.01 -28.69 -40.74
C VAL A 423 23.15 -28.65 -39.49
N LEU A 424 22.66 -29.80 -39.02
CA LEU A 424 21.93 -29.91 -37.75
C LEU A 424 22.79 -29.53 -36.54
N ALA A 425 24.06 -29.94 -36.50
CA ALA A 425 24.98 -29.66 -35.39
C ALA A 425 25.48 -28.19 -35.40
N HIS A 426 25.74 -27.58 -36.58
CA HIS A 426 26.20 -26.20 -36.70
C HIS A 426 25.19 -25.12 -36.21
N GLY A 427 23.92 -25.47 -36.06
CA GLY A 427 22.91 -24.63 -35.44
C GLY A 427 22.98 -24.55 -33.91
N ILE A 428 23.94 -25.19 -33.25
CA ILE A 428 23.80 -25.45 -31.81
C ILE A 428 24.68 -24.57 -30.91
N PHE A 429 25.95 -24.36 -31.08
CA PHE A 429 26.78 -23.36 -30.33
C PHE A 429 28.25 -23.35 -30.84
N PRO A 430 28.71 -22.30 -31.51
CA PRO A 430 30.06 -22.34 -32.04
C PRO A 430 31.09 -22.06 -30.94
N THR A 431 32.21 -22.83 -30.95
CA THR A 431 33.38 -22.53 -30.10
C THR A 431 33.90 -21.12 -30.29
N VAL A 432 33.74 -20.55 -31.49
CA VAL A 432 34.05 -19.16 -31.83
C VAL A 432 33.31 -18.15 -30.95
N LEU A 433 32.07 -18.43 -30.54
CA LEU A 433 31.33 -17.56 -29.62
C LEU A 433 32.01 -17.48 -28.24
N VAL A 434 32.47 -18.63 -27.73
CA VAL A 434 33.16 -18.68 -26.42
C VAL A 434 34.52 -18.01 -26.48
N GLU A 435 35.26 -18.20 -27.57
CA GLU A 435 36.62 -17.73 -27.71
C GLU A 435 36.72 -16.27 -28.18
N SER A 436 35.84 -15.87 -29.12
CA SER A 436 35.96 -14.60 -29.84
C SER A 436 34.77 -13.66 -29.70
N GLY A 437 33.65 -14.12 -29.12
CA GLY A 437 32.44 -13.31 -28.87
C GLY A 437 31.44 -13.30 -30.04
N VAL A 438 30.35 -12.53 -29.87
CA VAL A 438 29.19 -12.49 -30.76
C VAL A 438 29.52 -12.04 -32.19
N PRO A 439 30.31 -10.96 -32.41
CA PRO A 439 30.56 -10.47 -33.76
C PRO A 439 31.27 -11.51 -34.63
N GLU A 440 32.33 -12.14 -34.11
CA GLU A 440 33.11 -13.15 -34.82
C GLU A 440 32.31 -14.42 -35.08
N ALA A 441 31.47 -14.83 -34.12
CA ALA A 441 30.61 -15.99 -34.30
C ALA A 441 29.54 -15.74 -35.39
N LEU A 442 28.98 -14.55 -35.47
CA LEU A 442 28.02 -14.16 -36.51
C LEU A 442 28.70 -14.01 -37.89
N ARG A 443 29.92 -13.49 -37.97
CA ARG A 443 30.69 -13.44 -39.21
C ARG A 443 31.02 -14.85 -39.73
N ALA A 444 31.40 -15.74 -38.82
CA ALA A 444 31.66 -17.15 -39.18
C ALA A 444 30.39 -17.82 -39.72
N PHE A 445 29.24 -17.60 -39.08
CA PHE A 445 27.96 -18.12 -39.55
C PHE A 445 27.52 -17.52 -40.88
N ALA A 446 27.78 -16.23 -41.13
CA ALA A 446 27.42 -15.51 -42.35
C ALA A 446 28.07 -16.10 -43.61
N VAL A 447 29.25 -16.73 -43.51
CA VAL A 447 29.97 -17.35 -44.62
C VAL A 447 29.17 -18.51 -45.23
N ASP A 448 28.50 -19.31 -44.40
CA ASP A 448 27.76 -20.49 -44.80
C ASP A 448 26.23 -20.30 -44.79
N ALA A 449 25.78 -19.05 -44.58
CA ALA A 449 24.36 -18.74 -44.51
C ALA A 449 23.67 -18.87 -45.86
N PRO A 450 22.43 -19.42 -45.93
CA PRO A 450 21.69 -19.58 -47.18
C PRO A 450 21.15 -18.25 -47.77
N ILE A 451 21.43 -17.12 -47.11
CA ILE A 451 21.06 -15.75 -47.50
C ILE A 451 22.27 -14.86 -47.26
N GLN A 452 22.42 -13.78 -48.01
CA GLN A 452 23.53 -12.85 -47.82
C GLN A 452 23.34 -12.09 -46.48
N VAL A 453 24.41 -12.10 -45.66
CA VAL A 453 24.42 -11.48 -44.31
C VAL A 453 25.64 -10.58 -44.19
N ASP A 454 25.40 -9.31 -43.83
CA ASP A 454 26.47 -8.37 -43.47
C ASP A 454 26.45 -8.08 -41.99
N VAL A 455 27.60 -8.28 -41.32
CA VAL A 455 27.74 -8.07 -39.89
C VAL A 455 28.65 -6.89 -39.61
N THR A 456 28.10 -5.84 -39.00
CA THR A 456 28.79 -4.65 -38.52
C THR A 456 28.91 -4.68 -37.02
N ASP A 457 30.09 -4.40 -36.48
CA ASP A 457 30.37 -4.33 -35.05
C ASP A 457 30.95 -2.98 -34.68
N HIS A 458 30.29 -2.25 -33.83
CA HIS A 458 30.68 -0.96 -33.27
C HIS A 458 31.34 -1.12 -31.89
N TRP A 459 32.23 -2.13 -31.77
CA TRP A 459 33.02 -2.41 -30.58
C TRP A 459 32.19 -2.77 -29.34
N ILE A 460 31.25 -3.73 -29.45
CA ILE A 460 30.48 -4.17 -28.29
C ILE A 460 31.34 -4.81 -27.19
N GLY A 461 32.55 -5.29 -27.51
CA GLY A 461 33.44 -5.99 -26.60
C GLY A 461 32.88 -7.35 -26.17
N ARG A 462 33.33 -7.82 -24.99
CA ARG A 462 32.79 -9.07 -24.39
C ARG A 462 31.64 -8.73 -23.44
N CYS A 463 30.66 -9.61 -23.45
CA CYS A 463 29.53 -9.61 -22.53
C CYS A 463 29.58 -10.85 -21.64
N SER A 464 28.66 -10.95 -20.66
CA SER A 464 28.49 -12.19 -19.93
C SER A 464 28.11 -13.34 -20.88
N PRO A 465 28.57 -14.57 -20.65
CA PRO A 465 28.27 -15.70 -21.53
C PRO A 465 26.79 -15.91 -21.82
N THR A 466 25.93 -15.57 -20.85
CA THR A 466 24.46 -15.65 -20.99
C THR A 466 23.92 -14.61 -21.96
N ILE A 467 24.45 -13.38 -21.95
CA ILE A 467 24.09 -12.31 -22.88
C ILE A 467 24.62 -12.61 -24.28
N GLU A 468 25.89 -13.03 -24.41
CA GLU A 468 26.48 -13.41 -25.70
C GLU A 468 25.67 -14.53 -26.36
N ALA A 469 25.27 -15.57 -25.59
CA ALA A 469 24.41 -16.62 -26.09
C ALA A 469 23.04 -16.11 -26.53
N ALA A 470 22.41 -15.23 -25.74
CA ALA A 470 21.09 -14.70 -26.05
C ALA A 470 21.10 -13.86 -27.35
N LEU A 471 22.11 -12.99 -27.52
CA LEU A 471 22.30 -12.19 -28.74
C LEU A 471 22.58 -13.06 -29.97
N TYR A 472 23.51 -14.02 -29.85
CA TYR A 472 23.86 -14.91 -30.94
C TYR A 472 22.67 -15.73 -31.45
N PHE A 473 21.94 -16.39 -30.54
CA PHE A 473 20.79 -17.21 -30.95
C PHE A 473 19.61 -16.37 -31.44
N CYS A 474 19.42 -15.16 -30.94
CA CYS A 474 18.43 -14.25 -31.48
C CYS A 474 18.76 -13.85 -32.92
N ALA A 475 20.04 -13.54 -33.20
CA ALA A 475 20.49 -13.21 -34.55
C ALA A 475 20.37 -14.43 -35.49
N LEU A 476 20.75 -15.62 -35.04
CA LEU A 476 20.66 -16.84 -35.83
C LEU A 476 19.22 -17.17 -36.25
N GLU A 477 18.27 -17.11 -35.30
CA GLU A 477 16.84 -17.33 -35.57
C GLU A 477 16.29 -16.29 -36.55
N ALA A 478 16.69 -15.02 -36.39
CA ALA A 478 16.28 -13.94 -37.28
C ALA A 478 16.79 -14.15 -38.72
N ILE A 479 18.08 -14.52 -38.88
CA ILE A 479 18.69 -14.82 -40.20
C ILE A 479 18.00 -16.04 -40.84
N GLN A 480 17.72 -17.09 -40.06
CA GLN A 480 17.00 -18.27 -40.55
C GLN A 480 15.56 -17.96 -40.96
N ASN A 481 14.88 -17.08 -40.22
CA ASN A 481 13.55 -16.60 -40.59
C ASN A 481 13.59 -15.78 -41.89
N ALA A 482 14.57 -14.90 -42.04
CA ALA A 482 14.78 -14.17 -43.28
C ALA A 482 15.04 -15.12 -44.48
N ALA A 483 15.92 -16.11 -44.31
CA ALA A 483 16.19 -17.11 -45.35
C ALA A 483 14.96 -17.90 -45.79
N LYS A 484 14.03 -18.18 -44.88
CA LYS A 484 12.78 -18.91 -45.17
C LYS A 484 11.67 -18.04 -45.72
N HIS A 485 11.60 -16.78 -45.29
CA HIS A 485 10.39 -15.96 -45.48
C HIS A 485 10.61 -14.65 -46.20
N ALA A 486 11.84 -14.10 -46.27
CA ALA A 486 12.10 -12.79 -46.89
C ALA A 486 11.97 -12.75 -48.41
N GLY A 487 12.08 -13.92 -49.08
CA GLY A 487 11.99 -14.05 -50.50
C GLY A 487 13.37 -14.17 -51.21
N VAL A 488 13.34 -14.45 -52.52
CA VAL A 488 14.55 -14.69 -53.29
C VAL A 488 15.32 -13.39 -53.49
N GLY A 489 16.61 -13.38 -53.12
CA GLY A 489 17.52 -12.23 -53.28
C GLY A 489 17.45 -11.21 -52.13
N ALA A 490 16.76 -11.55 -51.04
CA ALA A 490 16.77 -10.73 -49.82
C ALA A 490 18.14 -10.75 -49.16
N HIS A 491 18.44 -9.67 -48.41
CA HIS A 491 19.72 -9.42 -47.77
C HIS A 491 19.48 -9.06 -46.31
N VAL A 492 20.33 -9.56 -45.38
CA VAL A 492 20.23 -9.32 -43.96
C VAL A 492 21.41 -8.47 -43.48
N LYS A 493 21.12 -7.40 -42.73
CA LYS A 493 22.13 -6.58 -42.04
C LYS A 493 22.02 -6.82 -40.55
N VAL A 494 23.16 -7.05 -39.91
CA VAL A 494 23.27 -7.23 -38.46
C VAL A 494 24.21 -6.15 -37.95
N ASP A 495 23.69 -5.26 -37.12
CA ASP A 495 24.44 -4.19 -36.47
C ASP A 495 24.49 -4.42 -34.97
N LEU A 496 25.69 -4.39 -34.42
CA LEU A 496 25.99 -4.54 -33.00
C LEU A 496 26.58 -3.25 -32.45
N ASP A 497 25.98 -2.67 -31.43
CA ASP A 497 26.44 -1.41 -30.83
C ASP A 497 26.43 -1.48 -29.30
N ARG A 498 27.25 -0.63 -28.67
CA ARG A 498 27.29 -0.50 -27.21
C ARG A 498 27.38 0.97 -26.81
N ASP A 499 26.37 1.44 -26.07
CA ASP A 499 26.36 2.76 -25.45
C ASP A 499 26.39 2.63 -23.92
N GLY A 500 27.59 2.79 -23.35
CA GLY A 500 27.83 2.65 -21.90
C GLY A 500 27.50 1.25 -21.37
N ASP A 501 26.47 1.17 -20.52
CA ASP A 501 25.99 -0.07 -19.91
C ASP A 501 24.91 -0.79 -20.75
N ARG A 502 24.70 -0.37 -21.99
CA ARG A 502 23.68 -0.91 -22.86
C ARG A 502 24.30 -1.54 -24.09
N VAL A 503 23.86 -2.74 -24.43
CA VAL A 503 24.23 -3.45 -25.66
C VAL A 503 22.98 -3.54 -26.51
N ASP A 504 23.08 -3.05 -27.75
CA ASP A 504 22.02 -3.04 -28.72
C ASP A 504 22.41 -3.93 -29.92
N LEU A 505 21.47 -4.75 -30.39
CA LEU A 505 21.58 -5.58 -31.58
C LEU A 505 20.42 -5.26 -32.50
N THR A 506 20.72 -4.84 -33.72
CA THR A 506 19.73 -4.59 -34.76
C THR A 506 19.92 -5.58 -35.91
N ILE A 507 18.85 -6.27 -36.31
CA ILE A 507 18.84 -7.21 -37.44
C ILE A 507 17.74 -6.76 -38.36
N ALA A 508 18.10 -6.44 -39.62
CA ALA A 508 17.13 -5.97 -40.63
C ALA A 508 17.29 -6.77 -41.94
N ASP A 509 16.19 -7.28 -42.47
CA ASP A 509 16.13 -7.81 -43.81
C ASP A 509 15.35 -6.86 -44.73
N ASP A 510 15.65 -6.90 -46.05
CA ASP A 510 14.98 -6.13 -47.07
C ASP A 510 13.94 -6.95 -47.83
N GLY A 511 13.37 -7.95 -47.19
CA GLY A 511 12.42 -8.89 -47.80
C GLY A 511 10.99 -8.40 -47.88
N VAL A 512 10.05 -9.35 -48.07
CA VAL A 512 8.63 -9.06 -48.26
C VAL A 512 7.90 -8.54 -47.04
N GLY A 513 8.48 -8.67 -45.84
CA GLY A 513 7.86 -8.25 -44.58
C GLY A 513 6.50 -8.90 -44.32
N PHE A 514 5.85 -8.47 -43.22
CA PHE A 514 4.50 -8.95 -42.87
C PHE A 514 3.73 -7.86 -42.10
N GLN A 515 2.41 -8.02 -41.97
CA GLN A 515 1.57 -7.09 -41.20
C GLN A 515 1.53 -7.54 -39.73
N PRO A 516 1.98 -6.72 -38.78
CA PRO A 516 1.88 -7.04 -37.34
C PRO A 516 0.42 -7.21 -36.90
N GLY A 517 0.11 -8.29 -36.19
CA GLY A 517 -1.27 -8.57 -35.72
C GLY A 517 -2.02 -9.65 -36.48
N GLY A 518 -1.45 -10.24 -37.54
CA GLY A 518 -1.91 -11.47 -38.15
C GLY A 518 -1.39 -12.70 -37.38
N SER A 519 -1.81 -13.91 -37.83
CA SER A 519 -1.47 -15.25 -37.28
C SER A 519 0.03 -15.63 -37.32
N PHE A 520 0.94 -14.65 -37.25
CA PHE A 520 2.40 -14.78 -37.33
C PHE A 520 3.13 -14.71 -35.95
N ASP A 521 2.44 -14.98 -34.84
CA ASP A 521 3.12 -15.34 -33.57
C ASP A 521 3.74 -16.73 -33.69
N GLY A 522 4.61 -16.89 -34.69
CA GLY A 522 5.39 -18.12 -34.87
C GLY A 522 6.24 -18.37 -33.64
N MET A 523 6.42 -19.66 -33.29
CA MET A 523 7.17 -20.11 -32.11
C MET A 523 8.57 -19.47 -32.00
N GLY A 524 9.18 -19.03 -33.13
CA GLY A 524 10.46 -18.36 -33.21
C GLY A 524 10.50 -17.00 -32.49
N PHE A 525 9.52 -16.13 -32.73
CA PHE A 525 9.46 -14.81 -32.06
C PHE A 525 9.19 -14.91 -30.57
N VAL A 526 8.37 -15.87 -30.15
CA VAL A 526 8.12 -16.15 -28.72
C VAL A 526 9.42 -16.60 -28.05
N THR A 527 10.14 -17.53 -28.69
CA THR A 527 11.43 -18.04 -28.17
C THR A 527 12.50 -16.94 -28.06
N MET A 528 12.61 -16.07 -29.10
CA MET A 528 13.52 -14.92 -29.07
C MET A 528 13.18 -13.96 -27.94
N ARG A 529 11.90 -13.61 -27.77
CA ARG A 529 11.43 -12.70 -26.70
C ARG A 529 11.68 -13.28 -25.31
N ASP A 530 11.40 -14.56 -25.13
CA ASP A 530 11.64 -15.25 -23.85
C ASP A 530 13.14 -15.31 -23.51
N ARG A 531 14.00 -15.56 -24.50
CA ARG A 531 15.46 -15.61 -24.32
C ARG A 531 16.04 -14.24 -23.97
N ILE A 532 15.66 -13.19 -24.69
CA ILE A 532 16.10 -11.81 -24.41
C ILE A 532 15.54 -11.34 -23.06
N GLY A 533 14.28 -11.63 -22.78
CA GLY A 533 13.67 -11.31 -21.48
C GLY A 533 14.32 -12.04 -20.30
N ALA A 534 14.86 -13.25 -20.49
CA ALA A 534 15.55 -14.02 -19.45
C ALA A 534 16.86 -13.35 -18.99
N VAL A 535 17.52 -12.58 -19.87
CA VAL A 535 18.72 -11.79 -19.54
C VAL A 535 18.39 -10.32 -19.20
N GLY A 536 17.11 -9.99 -19.02
CA GLY A 536 16.67 -8.65 -18.64
C GLY A 536 16.62 -7.65 -19.80
N GLY A 537 16.69 -8.13 -21.05
CA GLY A 537 16.60 -7.32 -22.27
C GLY A 537 15.18 -7.19 -22.79
N GLU A 538 15.04 -6.31 -23.77
CA GLU A 538 13.79 -6.06 -24.51
C GLU A 538 14.00 -6.38 -25.99
N LEU A 539 12.98 -6.97 -26.65
CA LEU A 539 12.95 -7.25 -28.09
C LEU A 539 11.76 -6.54 -28.70
N GLU A 540 12.03 -5.66 -29.65
CA GLU A 540 11.05 -5.01 -30.51
C GLU A 540 11.13 -5.57 -31.94
N VAL A 541 9.96 -5.82 -32.55
CA VAL A 541 9.84 -6.33 -33.92
C VAL A 541 9.05 -5.32 -34.73
N ILE A 542 9.67 -4.78 -35.79
CA ILE A 542 9.07 -3.82 -36.73
C ILE A 542 9.02 -4.48 -38.07
N SER A 543 7.83 -4.56 -38.69
CA SER A 543 7.66 -5.09 -40.02
C SER A 543 6.52 -4.38 -40.77
N GLU A 544 6.71 -4.12 -42.03
CA GLU A 544 5.66 -3.63 -42.95
C GLU A 544 5.71 -4.45 -44.26
N PRO A 545 4.56 -4.72 -44.88
CA PRO A 545 4.52 -5.39 -46.17
C PRO A 545 5.39 -4.69 -47.22
N ALA A 546 6.27 -5.45 -47.89
CA ALA A 546 7.26 -5.00 -48.88
C ALA A 546 8.38 -4.06 -48.34
N ALA A 547 8.56 -3.98 -47.03
CA ALA A 547 9.61 -3.19 -46.40
C ALA A 547 10.56 -4.03 -45.51
N GLY A 548 10.39 -5.36 -45.51
CA GLY A 548 11.22 -6.28 -44.69
C GLY A 548 10.84 -6.35 -43.23
N VAL A 549 11.73 -6.91 -42.43
CA VAL A 549 11.58 -7.05 -40.97
C VAL A 549 12.81 -6.47 -40.29
N THR A 550 12.59 -5.70 -39.23
CA THR A 550 13.65 -5.20 -38.38
C THR A 550 13.39 -5.65 -36.93
N LEU A 551 14.40 -6.25 -36.33
CA LEU A 551 14.42 -6.66 -34.94
C LEU A 551 15.40 -5.76 -34.18
N HIS A 552 14.91 -5.15 -33.10
CA HIS A 552 15.74 -4.40 -32.17
C HIS A 552 15.81 -5.12 -30.83
N VAL A 553 17.00 -5.44 -30.38
CA VAL A 553 17.29 -6.03 -29.08
C VAL A 553 18.10 -5.04 -28.27
N SER A 554 17.72 -4.83 -27.02
CA SER A 554 18.42 -3.96 -26.09
C SER A 554 18.57 -4.64 -24.75
N ILE A 555 19.81 -4.70 -24.22
CA ILE A 555 20.15 -5.35 -22.95
C ILE A 555 21.01 -4.40 -22.13
N ALA A 556 20.64 -4.18 -20.84
CA ALA A 556 21.44 -3.42 -19.90
C ALA A 556 22.46 -4.35 -19.23
N GLU A 557 23.75 -4.07 -19.44
CA GLU A 557 24.86 -4.79 -18.80
C GLU A 557 26.02 -3.85 -18.50
N ALA A 558 26.41 -3.76 -17.23
CA ALA A 558 27.62 -3.03 -16.86
C ALA A 558 28.85 -3.72 -17.48
N PRO A 559 29.80 -2.96 -18.10
CA PRO A 559 30.96 -3.54 -18.76
C PRO A 559 31.78 -4.38 -17.79
N LEU A 560 32.14 -5.59 -18.21
CA LEU A 560 33.01 -6.49 -17.45
C LEU A 560 34.34 -5.79 -17.21
N ARG A 561 34.63 -5.38 -15.97
CA ARG A 561 35.95 -4.87 -15.62
C ARG A 561 36.96 -5.97 -15.87
N PRO A 562 38.07 -5.72 -16.60
CA PRO A 562 39.14 -6.70 -16.71
C PRO A 562 39.62 -7.06 -15.30
N SER A 563 39.62 -8.34 -14.98
CA SER A 563 40.10 -8.86 -13.70
C SER A 563 41.60 -8.61 -13.56
N THR A 564 41.97 -7.39 -13.12
CA THR A 564 43.33 -7.07 -12.71
C THR A 564 43.43 -7.37 -11.22
N GLU A 565 43.61 -8.63 -10.89
CA GLU A 565 44.32 -9.06 -9.66
C GLU A 565 44.75 -10.51 -9.82
N VAL A 566 45.90 -10.68 -10.40
CA VAL A 566 46.74 -11.83 -10.09
C VAL A 566 47.12 -11.67 -8.61
N ARG A 567 46.37 -12.32 -7.72
CA ARG A 567 46.84 -12.47 -6.33
C ARG A 567 48.10 -13.30 -6.37
N GLU A 568 49.25 -12.66 -6.16
CA GLU A 568 50.48 -13.32 -5.76
C GLU A 568 50.19 -14.23 -4.56
N SER A 569 50.41 -15.50 -4.73
CA SER A 569 50.34 -16.51 -3.68
C SER A 569 51.31 -16.13 -2.54
N PRO A 570 50.90 -16.20 -1.25
CA PRO A 570 51.81 -16.00 -0.14
C PRO A 570 52.88 -17.07 -0.16
N GLN A 571 54.15 -16.64 -0.28
CA GLN A 571 55.34 -17.51 -0.07
C GLN A 571 55.28 -18.07 1.36
N TRP A 572 55.14 -19.37 1.48
CA TRP A 572 55.38 -20.08 2.73
C TRP A 572 56.88 -19.98 3.06
N ARG A 573 57.24 -19.13 4.02
CA ARG A 573 58.53 -19.23 4.69
C ARG A 573 58.46 -20.36 5.70
N SER A 574 59.24 -21.41 5.45
CA SER A 574 59.58 -22.43 6.40
C SER A 574 60.38 -21.86 7.59
N VAL A 575 59.82 -22.00 8.82
CA VAL A 575 60.60 -22.22 10.05
C VAL A 575 59.84 -23.26 10.86
#